data_a019a852e0ae3fb1fcaceb2f01ae64a0
#
_entry.id   a019a852e0ae3fb1fcaceb2f01ae64a0
#
_cell.length_a   1.000
_cell.length_b   1.000
_cell.length_c   1.000
_cell.angle_alpha   90.00
_cell.angle_beta   90.00
_cell.angle_gamma   90.00
#
_symmetry.space_group_name_H-M   'P 1'
#
loop_
_entity.id
_entity.type
_entity.pdbx_description
1 polymer ?
#
loop_
_entity_poly.entity_id
_entity_poly.type
_entity_poly.pdbx_seq_one_letter_code
_entity_poly.pdbx_strand_id
1 'polypeptide(L)'
;KIKITDAALPDVFREIEGELEEGQRALGTMFGAALRDALAEKGLELGGRPPTMTIGRFEISVDFIKRKATLSYGKEVVAKGLPLSVDGLIKAYEREQKAIINRPEDGTTWIRHLYEAWNTVRGRREGADLRANIVECYFEMVLLRQAKTFRAVPSKHSFVDYTRAQFAYDLDRYLAHQPLAYKGFQAVIHVAIKANTDNAERSVWVVSGNAPHDGRYVGDLVFQKEGK
;
A
#
# COMPACT_ATOMS: atom_id res chain seq x y z
N LYS A 1 6.42 29.91 44.39
CA LYS A 1 5.82 30.51 43.18
C LYS A 1 6.94 31.02 42.32
N ILE A 2 7.23 30.34 41.21
CA ILE A 2 8.19 30.77 40.22
C ILE A 2 7.49 31.92 39.43
N LYS A 3 8.03 33.14 39.52
CA LYS A 3 7.61 34.24 38.65
C LYS A 3 8.26 34.02 37.30
N ILE A 4 7.50 33.51 36.35
CA ILE A 4 7.92 33.45 34.94
C ILE A 4 7.73 34.87 34.40
N THR A 5 8.79 35.54 34.03
CA THR A 5 8.74 36.81 33.30
C THR A 5 8.57 36.52 31.82
N ASP A 6 7.85 37.38 31.07
CA ASP A 6 7.63 37.18 29.61
C ASP A 6 8.92 36.98 28.82
N ALA A 7 10.04 37.55 29.30
CA ALA A 7 11.34 37.39 28.67
C ALA A 7 11.96 35.97 28.84
N ALA A 8 11.55 35.21 29.86
CA ALA A 8 12.04 33.86 30.11
C ALA A 8 11.16 32.75 29.50
N LEU A 9 9.98 33.09 29.01
CA LEU A 9 9.06 32.13 28.41
C LEU A 9 9.65 31.38 27.21
N PRO A 10 10.36 32.01 26.25
CA PRO A 10 10.94 31.30 25.12
C PRO A 10 11.98 30.25 25.53
N ASP A 11 12.77 30.50 26.56
CA ASP A 11 13.79 29.57 27.04
C ASP A 11 13.16 28.39 27.75
N VAL A 12 12.13 28.63 28.56
CA VAL A 12 11.35 27.55 29.21
C VAL A 12 10.64 26.67 28.19
N PHE A 13 10.05 27.25 27.15
CA PHE A 13 9.45 26.46 26.06
C PHE A 13 10.49 25.61 25.33
N ARG A 14 11.67 26.15 25.04
CA ARG A 14 12.75 25.42 24.38
C ARG A 14 13.26 24.25 25.23
N GLU A 15 13.36 24.43 26.54
CA GLU A 15 13.77 23.38 27.48
C GLU A 15 12.71 22.26 27.54
N ILE A 16 11.43 22.61 27.66
CA ILE A 16 10.31 21.63 27.64
C ILE A 16 10.25 20.88 26.30
N GLU A 17 10.42 21.56 25.18
CA GLU A 17 10.48 20.94 23.85
C GLU A 17 11.66 19.95 23.75
N GLY A 18 12.83 20.33 24.27
CA GLY A 18 14.02 19.46 24.31
C GLY A 18 13.79 18.19 25.15
N GLU A 19 13.25 18.32 26.35
CA GLU A 19 12.91 17.17 27.22
C GLU A 19 11.85 16.26 26.56
N LEU A 20 10.87 16.84 25.89
CA LEU A 20 9.84 16.08 25.19
C LEU A 20 10.42 15.28 24.01
N GLU A 21 11.31 15.90 23.22
CA GLU A 21 11.99 15.22 22.13
C GLU A 21 12.88 14.07 22.60
N GLU A 22 13.62 14.26 23.70
CA GLU A 22 14.45 13.21 24.31
C GLU A 22 13.58 12.05 24.81
N GLY A 23 12.50 12.35 25.51
CA GLY A 23 11.53 11.36 25.98
C GLY A 23 10.91 10.55 24.83
N GLN A 24 10.54 11.19 23.72
CA GLN A 24 10.02 10.53 22.53
C GLN A 24 11.08 9.64 21.88
N ARG A 25 12.32 10.09 21.81
CA ARG A 25 13.45 9.35 21.25
C ARG A 25 13.75 8.09 22.06
N ALA A 26 13.78 8.21 23.40
CA ALA A 26 13.98 7.09 24.31
C ALA A 26 12.84 6.07 24.19
N LEU A 27 11.58 6.52 24.21
CA LEU A 27 10.41 5.67 23.99
C LEU A 27 10.48 4.95 22.64
N GLY A 28 10.85 5.67 21.57
CA GLY A 28 11.03 5.13 20.25
C GLY A 28 12.07 4.01 20.20
N THR A 29 13.20 4.22 20.86
CA THR A 29 14.29 3.24 20.91
C THR A 29 13.83 1.96 21.63
N MET A 30 13.20 2.10 22.81
CA MET A 30 12.68 0.95 23.57
C MET A 30 11.59 0.20 22.80
N PHE A 31 10.65 0.92 22.20
CA PHE A 31 9.58 0.32 21.40
C PHE A 31 10.13 -0.41 20.17
N GLY A 32 11.08 0.21 19.44
CA GLY A 32 11.72 -0.40 18.29
C GLY A 32 12.51 -1.67 18.64
N ALA A 33 13.18 -1.71 19.79
CA ALA A 33 13.87 -2.90 20.28
C ALA A 33 12.87 -4.02 20.61
N ALA A 34 11.84 -3.73 21.40
CA ALA A 34 10.82 -4.71 21.76
C ALA A 34 10.08 -5.28 20.54
N LEU A 35 9.78 -4.44 19.55
CA LEU A 35 9.14 -4.90 18.31
C LEU A 35 10.09 -5.79 17.49
N ARG A 36 11.39 -5.45 17.44
CA ARG A 36 12.41 -6.26 16.74
C ARG A 36 12.54 -7.65 17.36
N ASP A 37 12.63 -7.73 18.69
CA ASP A 37 12.77 -8.99 19.41
C ASP A 37 11.55 -9.89 19.18
N ALA A 38 10.34 -9.34 19.30
CA ALA A 38 9.10 -10.07 19.09
C ALA A 38 8.91 -10.54 17.61
N LEU A 39 9.41 -9.77 16.62
CA LEU A 39 9.41 -10.19 15.22
C LEU A 39 10.47 -11.25 14.93
N ALA A 40 11.65 -11.15 15.56
CA ALA A 40 12.72 -12.13 15.43
C ALA A 40 12.28 -13.53 15.91
N GLU A 41 11.49 -13.62 16.98
CA GLU A 41 10.87 -14.88 17.45
C GLU A 41 9.97 -15.54 16.39
N LYS A 42 9.44 -14.73 15.45
CA LYS A 42 8.60 -15.19 14.32
C LYS A 42 9.40 -15.37 13.01
N GLY A 43 10.72 -15.22 13.06
CA GLY A 43 11.58 -15.28 11.87
C GLY A 43 11.43 -14.09 10.92
N LEU A 44 10.94 -12.95 11.43
CA LEU A 44 10.75 -11.71 10.66
C LEU A 44 11.82 -10.69 11.04
N GLU A 45 12.28 -9.93 10.05
CA GLU A 45 13.27 -8.87 10.23
C GLU A 45 12.60 -7.49 10.26
N LEU A 46 12.93 -6.68 11.26
CA LEU A 46 12.54 -5.28 11.35
C LEU A 46 13.64 -4.39 10.79
N GLY A 47 13.37 -3.75 9.65
CA GLY A 47 14.24 -2.72 9.05
C GLY A 47 13.92 -1.32 9.57
N GLY A 48 14.87 -0.40 9.41
CA GLY A 48 14.69 1.01 9.78
C GLY A 48 14.72 1.27 11.29
N ARG A 49 14.27 2.46 11.65
CA ARG A 49 14.19 2.94 13.05
C ARG A 49 12.94 3.79 13.22
N PRO A 50 12.33 3.84 14.41
CA PRO A 50 11.24 4.78 14.67
C PRO A 50 11.62 6.23 14.28
N PRO A 51 10.68 6.97 13.75
CA PRO A 51 9.24 6.68 13.63
C PRO A 51 8.86 5.81 12.43
N THR A 52 9.77 5.49 11.50
CA THR A 52 9.47 4.71 10.29
C THR A 52 10.26 3.41 10.27
N MET A 53 9.56 2.29 10.31
CA MET A 53 10.13 0.94 10.31
C MET A 53 9.52 0.09 9.20
N THR A 54 10.20 -0.99 8.79
CA THR A 54 9.74 -1.86 7.70
C THR A 54 9.76 -3.33 8.10
N ILE A 55 8.78 -4.10 7.61
CA ILE A 55 8.74 -5.56 7.68
C ILE A 55 8.46 -6.06 6.27
N GLY A 56 9.49 -6.53 5.57
CA GLY A 56 9.38 -6.87 4.15
C GLY A 56 8.81 -5.70 3.34
N ARG A 57 7.73 -5.93 2.61
CA ARG A 57 7.06 -4.93 1.76
C ARG A 57 6.13 -3.96 2.51
N PHE A 58 6.07 -4.07 3.84
CA PHE A 58 5.23 -3.21 4.67
C PHE A 58 6.04 -2.15 5.39
N GLU A 59 5.43 -0.98 5.57
CA GLU A 59 5.96 0.13 6.35
C GLU A 59 5.07 0.39 7.57
N ILE A 60 5.70 0.56 8.72
CA ILE A 60 5.08 0.99 9.98
C ILE A 60 5.52 2.42 10.25
N SER A 61 4.58 3.35 10.27
CA SER A 61 4.81 4.73 10.68
C SER A 61 4.17 4.97 12.03
N VAL A 62 4.95 5.50 12.99
CA VAL A 62 4.56 5.65 14.40
C VAL A 62 4.43 7.12 14.77
N ASP A 63 3.31 7.49 15.35
CA ASP A 63 3.08 8.78 16.01
C ASP A 63 3.10 8.54 17.53
N PHE A 64 4.22 8.84 18.17
CA PHE A 64 4.40 8.66 19.61
C PHE A 64 3.56 9.61 20.45
N ILE A 65 3.26 10.80 19.96
CA ILE A 65 2.42 11.79 20.65
C ILE A 65 0.99 11.26 20.74
N LYS A 66 0.45 10.81 19.63
CA LYS A 66 -0.92 10.25 19.57
C LYS A 66 -0.98 8.80 20.02
N ARG A 67 0.16 8.14 20.28
CA ARG A 67 0.27 6.71 20.58
C ARG A 67 -0.46 5.84 19.55
N LYS A 68 -0.26 6.17 18.28
CA LYS A 68 -0.88 5.50 17.14
C LYS A 68 0.16 5.09 16.12
N ALA A 69 -0.16 4.04 15.38
CA ALA A 69 0.62 3.63 14.23
C ALA A 69 -0.25 3.49 12.99
N THR A 70 0.41 3.58 11.84
CA THR A 70 -0.16 3.32 10.52
C THR A 70 0.66 2.23 9.87
N LEU A 71 -0.01 1.26 9.25
CA LEU A 71 0.60 0.21 8.45
C LEU A 71 0.28 0.46 6.98
N SER A 72 1.30 0.41 6.12
CA SER A 72 1.16 0.55 4.68
C SER A 72 1.79 -0.65 3.97
N TYR A 73 1.25 -1.05 2.81
CA TYR A 73 1.89 -1.93 1.85
C TYR A 73 2.47 -1.06 0.73
N GLY A 74 3.79 -1.00 0.61
CA GLY A 74 4.43 0.03 -0.20
C GLY A 74 3.95 1.42 0.24
N LYS A 75 3.27 2.14 -0.66
CA LYS A 75 2.67 3.46 -0.37
C LYS A 75 1.15 3.41 -0.10
N GLU A 76 0.53 2.24 -0.21
CA GLU A 76 -0.91 2.09 0.05
C GLU A 76 -1.17 1.84 1.54
N VAL A 77 -1.88 2.74 2.17
CA VAL A 77 -2.24 2.60 3.59
C VAL A 77 -3.28 1.51 3.76
N VAL A 78 -2.95 0.48 4.55
CA VAL A 78 -3.81 -0.70 4.77
C VAL A 78 -4.45 -0.72 6.15
N ALA A 79 -3.82 -0.10 7.16
CA ALA A 79 -4.44 0.08 8.46
C ALA A 79 -4.00 1.39 9.12
N LYS A 80 -4.95 2.14 9.67
CA LYS A 80 -4.72 3.44 10.35
C LYS A 80 -5.16 3.39 11.79
N GLY A 81 -4.52 4.24 12.62
CA GLY A 81 -4.96 4.44 13.99
C GLY A 81 -4.76 3.22 14.89
N LEU A 82 -3.85 2.32 14.52
CA LEU A 82 -3.51 1.16 15.32
C LEU A 82 -2.97 1.60 16.69
N PRO A 83 -3.35 0.93 17.77
CA PRO A 83 -2.78 1.22 19.10
C PRO A 83 -1.27 0.93 19.04
N LEU A 84 -0.48 1.78 19.71
CA LEU A 84 0.96 1.61 19.80
C LEU A 84 1.29 0.52 20.81
N SER A 85 1.16 -0.73 20.40
CA SER A 85 1.56 -1.92 21.16
C SER A 85 2.21 -2.94 20.22
N VAL A 86 3.23 -3.62 20.67
CA VAL A 86 3.99 -4.63 19.90
C VAL A 86 3.04 -5.70 19.37
N ASP A 87 2.23 -6.29 20.24
CA ASP A 87 1.29 -7.35 19.91
C ASP A 87 0.19 -6.89 18.91
N GLY A 88 -0.31 -5.65 19.09
CA GLY A 88 -1.30 -5.05 18.20
C GLY A 88 -0.76 -4.82 16.78
N LEU A 89 0.50 -4.38 16.66
CA LEU A 89 1.14 -4.17 15.36
C LEU A 89 1.45 -5.48 14.66
N ILE A 90 1.94 -6.49 15.39
CA ILE A 90 2.21 -7.82 14.81
C ILE A 90 0.91 -8.45 14.29
N LYS A 91 -0.17 -8.42 15.08
CA LYS A 91 -1.48 -8.92 14.64
C LYS A 91 -2.02 -8.18 13.42
N ALA A 92 -1.84 -6.86 13.37
CA ALA A 92 -2.24 -6.07 12.21
C ALA A 92 -1.41 -6.45 10.97
N TYR A 93 -0.09 -6.57 11.12
CA TYR A 93 0.79 -7.03 10.04
C TYR A 93 0.39 -8.41 9.51
N GLU A 94 0.23 -9.40 10.38
CA GLU A 94 -0.15 -10.78 10.00
C GLU A 94 -1.51 -10.81 9.25
N ARG A 95 -2.47 -10.02 9.71
CA ARG A 95 -3.77 -9.88 9.05
C ARG A 95 -3.63 -9.31 7.65
N GLU A 96 -2.90 -8.21 7.49
CA GLU A 96 -2.73 -7.56 6.19
C GLU A 96 -1.83 -8.38 5.25
N GLN A 97 -0.81 -9.04 5.76
CA GLN A 97 0.01 -9.98 4.99
C GLN A 97 -0.84 -11.12 4.42
N LYS A 98 -1.72 -11.70 5.25
CA LYS A 98 -2.65 -12.74 4.81
C LYS A 98 -3.64 -12.23 3.78
N ALA A 99 -4.16 -11.02 3.97
CA ALA A 99 -5.16 -10.42 3.08
C ALA A 99 -4.57 -9.98 1.73
N ILE A 100 -3.30 -9.59 1.66
CA ILE A 100 -2.68 -9.05 0.45
C ILE A 100 -1.83 -10.11 -0.23
N ILE A 101 -0.87 -10.71 0.49
CA ILE A 101 0.18 -11.57 -0.08
C ILE A 101 -0.27 -13.04 -0.10
N ASN A 102 -0.77 -13.54 1.02
CA ASN A 102 -1.03 -14.98 1.22
C ASN A 102 -2.50 -15.36 0.93
N ARG A 103 -3.25 -14.50 0.25
CA ARG A 103 -4.61 -14.82 -0.18
C ARG A 103 -4.62 -15.73 -1.40
N PRO A 104 -5.61 -16.63 -1.50
CA PRO A 104 -5.84 -17.37 -2.73
C PRO A 104 -6.30 -16.42 -3.84
N GLU A 105 -5.63 -16.45 -4.98
CA GLU A 105 -6.02 -15.73 -6.18
C GLU A 105 -5.72 -16.59 -7.39
N ASP A 106 -6.71 -16.78 -8.27
CA ASP A 106 -6.53 -17.46 -9.54
C ASP A 106 -6.03 -16.49 -10.62
N GLY A 107 -4.78 -16.68 -11.04
CA GLY A 107 -4.13 -15.83 -12.05
C GLY A 107 -4.85 -15.83 -13.40
N THR A 108 -5.49 -16.95 -13.79
CA THR A 108 -6.25 -17.04 -15.04
C THR A 108 -7.50 -16.15 -15.01
N THR A 109 -8.22 -16.17 -13.91
CA THR A 109 -9.36 -15.28 -13.69
C THR A 109 -8.91 -13.83 -13.57
N TRP A 110 -7.79 -13.60 -12.87
CA TRP A 110 -7.26 -12.26 -12.66
C TRP A 110 -6.86 -11.59 -13.99
N ILE A 111 -6.08 -12.27 -14.85
CA ILE A 111 -5.66 -11.70 -16.14
C ILE A 111 -6.82 -11.50 -17.11
N ARG A 112 -7.84 -12.37 -17.06
CA ARG A 112 -9.09 -12.18 -17.81
C ARG A 112 -9.82 -10.91 -17.38
N HIS A 113 -9.99 -10.69 -16.09
CA HIS A 113 -10.61 -9.47 -15.57
C HIS A 113 -9.79 -8.22 -15.91
N LEU A 114 -8.47 -8.30 -15.84
CA LEU A 114 -7.61 -7.17 -16.24
C LEU A 114 -7.76 -6.84 -17.73
N TYR A 115 -7.83 -7.86 -18.59
CA TYR A 115 -8.08 -7.67 -20.02
C TYR A 115 -9.45 -7.04 -20.30
N GLU A 116 -10.49 -7.52 -19.65
CA GLU A 116 -11.85 -6.99 -19.77
C GLU A 116 -11.92 -5.53 -19.28
N ALA A 117 -11.28 -5.22 -18.14
CA ALA A 117 -11.16 -3.88 -17.60
C ALA A 117 -10.44 -2.94 -18.56
N TRP A 118 -9.27 -3.34 -19.07
CA TRP A 118 -8.52 -2.59 -20.08
C TRP A 118 -9.36 -2.31 -21.32
N ASN A 119 -10.03 -3.31 -21.86
CA ASN A 119 -10.87 -3.16 -23.06
C ASN A 119 -12.05 -2.21 -22.81
N THR A 120 -12.66 -2.25 -21.63
CA THR A 120 -13.74 -1.33 -21.23
C THR A 120 -13.24 0.11 -21.13
N VAL A 121 -12.11 0.34 -20.45
CA VAL A 121 -11.53 1.68 -20.27
C VAL A 121 -11.10 2.25 -21.63
N ARG A 122 -10.42 1.45 -22.45
CA ARG A 122 -10.03 1.85 -23.79
C ARG A 122 -11.23 2.20 -24.69
N GLY A 123 -12.29 1.40 -24.61
CA GLY A 123 -13.50 1.60 -25.42
C GLY A 123 -14.25 2.89 -25.12
N ARG A 124 -14.00 3.53 -23.97
CA ARG A 124 -14.58 4.84 -23.61
C ARG A 124 -13.81 6.03 -24.23
N ARG A 125 -12.64 5.78 -24.81
CA ARG A 125 -11.77 6.82 -25.38
C ARG A 125 -11.87 6.79 -26.90
N GLU A 126 -12.05 7.95 -27.50
CA GLU A 126 -11.94 8.13 -28.93
C GLU A 126 -10.45 8.10 -29.35
N GLY A 127 -10.12 7.38 -30.41
CA GLY A 127 -8.79 7.34 -30.98
C GLY A 127 -8.11 5.98 -30.99
N ALA A 128 -6.92 5.92 -31.60
CA ALA A 128 -6.14 4.70 -31.79
C ALA A 128 -5.22 4.35 -30.61
N ASP A 129 -5.22 5.13 -29.52
CA ASP A 129 -4.37 4.86 -28.36
C ASP A 129 -4.86 3.61 -27.62
N LEU A 130 -3.99 2.63 -27.53
CA LEU A 130 -4.25 1.37 -26.82
C LEU A 130 -4.00 1.47 -25.32
N ARG A 131 -3.51 2.60 -24.81
CA ARG A 131 -3.23 2.80 -23.39
C ARG A 131 -4.52 3.05 -22.62
N ALA A 132 -4.64 2.37 -21.49
CA ALA A 132 -5.68 2.62 -20.50
C ALA A 132 -5.02 3.01 -19.17
N ASN A 133 -5.59 3.99 -18.48
CA ASN A 133 -5.10 4.38 -17.17
C ASN A 133 -5.27 3.23 -16.17
N ILE A 134 -4.21 2.94 -15.40
CA ILE A 134 -4.16 1.77 -14.51
C ILE A 134 -5.19 1.87 -13.37
N VAL A 135 -5.50 3.09 -12.90
CA VAL A 135 -6.47 3.31 -11.82
C VAL A 135 -7.90 3.12 -12.35
N GLU A 136 -8.18 3.57 -13.56
CA GLU A 136 -9.47 3.29 -14.22
C GLU A 136 -9.67 1.78 -14.42
N CYS A 137 -8.61 1.07 -14.84
CA CYS A 137 -8.63 -0.40 -14.94
C CYS A 137 -8.85 -1.07 -13.58
N TYR A 138 -8.25 -0.56 -12.52
CA TYR A 138 -8.49 -1.04 -11.16
C TYR A 138 -9.97 -0.93 -10.76
N PHE A 139 -10.60 0.21 -11.01
CA PHE A 139 -12.03 0.39 -10.70
C PHE A 139 -12.92 -0.59 -11.48
N GLU A 140 -12.65 -0.80 -12.76
CA GLU A 140 -13.36 -1.82 -13.56
C GLU A 140 -13.15 -3.23 -13.00
N MET A 141 -11.92 -3.58 -12.60
CA MET A 141 -11.65 -4.87 -11.97
C MET A 141 -12.43 -5.06 -10.67
N VAL A 142 -12.54 -4.02 -9.83
CA VAL A 142 -13.36 -4.08 -8.62
C VAL A 142 -14.81 -4.42 -8.97
N LEU A 143 -15.36 -3.82 -10.04
CA LEU A 143 -16.73 -4.10 -10.49
C LEU A 143 -16.89 -5.50 -11.10
N LEU A 144 -15.92 -5.96 -11.90
CA LEU A 144 -15.91 -7.28 -12.51
C LEU A 144 -15.88 -8.42 -11.48
N ARG A 145 -15.25 -8.18 -10.33
CA ARG A 145 -15.15 -9.15 -9.22
C ARG A 145 -16.41 -9.28 -8.39
N GLN A 146 -17.38 -8.39 -8.58
CA GLN A 146 -18.60 -8.42 -7.79
C GLN A 146 -19.50 -9.62 -8.14
N ALA A 147 -20.06 -10.23 -7.10
CA ALA A 147 -21.01 -11.32 -7.22
C ALA A 147 -22.33 -10.87 -7.89
N LYS A 148 -23.09 -11.83 -8.44
CA LYS A 148 -24.41 -11.57 -9.04
C LYS A 148 -25.36 -10.89 -8.04
N THR A 149 -25.28 -11.25 -6.77
CA THR A 149 -26.08 -10.66 -5.69
C THR A 149 -25.84 -9.17 -5.53
N PHE A 150 -24.56 -8.73 -5.57
CA PHE A 150 -24.22 -7.30 -5.55
C PHE A 150 -24.76 -6.59 -6.80
N ARG A 151 -24.61 -7.19 -7.97
CA ARG A 151 -25.10 -6.58 -9.24
C ARG A 151 -26.60 -6.44 -9.30
N ALA A 152 -27.34 -7.35 -8.64
CA ALA A 152 -28.81 -7.27 -8.56
C ALA A 152 -29.26 -6.19 -7.56
N VAL A 153 -28.66 -6.16 -6.36
CA VAL A 153 -28.96 -5.19 -5.30
C VAL A 153 -27.66 -4.76 -4.64
N PRO A 154 -27.05 -3.65 -5.10
CA PRO A 154 -25.80 -3.15 -4.51
C PRO A 154 -25.97 -2.81 -3.03
N SER A 155 -25.18 -3.44 -2.19
CA SER A 155 -25.13 -3.16 -0.76
C SER A 155 -23.73 -3.39 -0.21
N LYS A 156 -23.40 -2.76 0.92
CA LYS A 156 -22.11 -2.94 1.59
C LYS A 156 -21.86 -4.40 1.98
N HIS A 157 -22.91 -5.13 2.34
CA HIS A 157 -22.79 -6.53 2.80
C HIS A 157 -22.52 -7.52 1.66
N SER A 158 -22.92 -7.18 0.42
CA SER A 158 -22.70 -8.01 -0.76
C SER A 158 -21.48 -7.58 -1.58
N PHE A 159 -20.80 -6.50 -1.17
CA PHE A 159 -19.60 -6.01 -1.84
C PHE A 159 -18.38 -6.89 -1.51
N VAL A 160 -17.69 -7.33 -2.55
CA VAL A 160 -16.43 -8.08 -2.43
C VAL A 160 -15.27 -7.09 -2.51
N ASP A 161 -14.56 -6.94 -1.41
CA ASP A 161 -13.40 -6.04 -1.34
C ASP A 161 -12.26 -6.52 -2.25
N TYR A 162 -11.71 -5.58 -2.99
CA TYR A 162 -10.46 -5.73 -3.71
C TYR A 162 -9.69 -4.42 -3.58
N THR A 163 -8.74 -4.38 -2.67
CA THR A 163 -8.03 -3.15 -2.29
C THR A 163 -6.94 -2.78 -3.29
N ARG A 164 -6.53 -1.50 -3.32
CA ARG A 164 -5.40 -1.05 -4.15
C ARG A 164 -4.10 -1.78 -3.80
N ALA A 165 -3.88 -2.09 -2.53
CA ALA A 165 -2.72 -2.87 -2.09
C ALA A 165 -2.72 -4.28 -2.68
N GLN A 166 -3.88 -4.95 -2.72
CA GLN A 166 -4.04 -6.25 -3.40
C GLN A 166 -3.79 -6.14 -4.89
N PHE A 167 -4.35 -5.12 -5.54
CA PHE A 167 -4.13 -4.87 -6.96
C PHE A 167 -2.67 -4.60 -7.29
N ALA A 168 -1.99 -3.77 -6.49
CA ALA A 168 -0.56 -3.49 -6.64
C ALA A 168 0.31 -4.74 -6.48
N TYR A 169 -0.02 -5.60 -5.51
CA TYR A 169 0.65 -6.89 -5.33
C TYR A 169 0.43 -7.83 -6.52
N ASP A 170 -0.80 -7.91 -7.04
CA ASP A 170 -1.10 -8.77 -8.17
C ASP A 170 -0.43 -8.29 -9.47
N LEU A 171 -0.32 -6.98 -9.69
CA LEU A 171 0.44 -6.42 -10.81
C LEU A 171 1.90 -6.88 -10.79
N ASP A 172 2.55 -6.85 -9.62
CA ASP A 172 3.91 -7.37 -9.47
C ASP A 172 3.96 -8.89 -9.71
N ARG A 173 3.11 -9.63 -9.01
CA ARG A 173 3.07 -11.10 -9.04
C ARG A 173 2.85 -11.65 -10.45
N TYR A 174 1.88 -11.11 -11.19
CA TYR A 174 1.41 -11.69 -12.44
C TYR A 174 1.98 -11.04 -13.70
N LEU A 175 2.58 -9.85 -13.61
CA LEU A 175 3.11 -9.16 -14.78
C LEU A 175 4.63 -8.99 -14.75
N ALA A 176 5.25 -8.88 -13.56
CA ALA A 176 6.68 -8.63 -13.48
C ALA A 176 7.52 -9.92 -13.53
N HIS A 177 7.06 -10.99 -12.88
CA HIS A 177 7.85 -12.21 -12.71
C HIS A 177 7.46 -13.33 -13.67
N GLN A 178 6.16 -13.49 -13.94
CA GLN A 178 5.65 -14.49 -14.88
C GLN A 178 4.47 -13.85 -15.63
N PRO A 179 4.75 -13.10 -16.71
CA PRO A 179 3.70 -12.39 -17.43
C PRO A 179 2.62 -13.34 -17.90
N LEU A 180 1.41 -13.17 -17.38
CA LEU A 180 0.26 -13.93 -17.84
C LEU A 180 -0.25 -13.36 -19.17
N ALA A 181 -0.69 -14.27 -20.04
CA ALA A 181 -1.33 -13.92 -21.30
C ALA A 181 -2.82 -14.32 -21.29
N TYR A 182 -3.62 -13.57 -22.03
CA TYR A 182 -5.04 -13.88 -22.24
C TYR A 182 -5.40 -13.71 -23.72
N LYS A 183 -5.93 -14.76 -24.35
CA LYS A 183 -6.30 -14.78 -25.80
C LYS A 183 -5.15 -14.39 -26.72
N GLY A 184 -3.89 -14.77 -26.40
CA GLY A 184 -2.71 -14.41 -27.17
C GLY A 184 -2.28 -12.94 -27.04
N PHE A 185 -2.77 -12.25 -26.00
CA PHE A 185 -2.35 -10.91 -25.62
C PHE A 185 -1.67 -10.93 -24.27
N GLN A 186 -0.58 -10.20 -24.14
CA GLN A 186 0.19 -10.02 -22.93
C GLN A 186 0.02 -8.59 -22.41
N ALA A 187 -0.13 -8.44 -21.10
CA ALA A 187 -0.24 -7.13 -20.45
C ALA A 187 1.14 -6.49 -20.29
N VAL A 188 1.25 -5.24 -20.68
CA VAL A 188 2.45 -4.39 -20.51
C VAL A 188 2.06 -3.18 -19.68
N ILE A 189 2.75 -2.98 -18.55
CA ILE A 189 2.55 -1.83 -17.68
C ILE A 189 3.60 -0.76 -17.94
N HIS A 190 3.16 0.50 -17.98
CA HIS A 190 4.02 1.65 -18.22
C HIS A 190 4.18 2.48 -16.94
N VAL A 191 5.42 2.92 -16.70
CA VAL A 191 5.73 3.82 -15.59
C VAL A 191 4.98 5.13 -15.75
N ALA A 192 4.47 5.66 -14.65
CA ALA A 192 3.79 6.95 -14.63
C ALA A 192 4.76 8.08 -15.02
N ILE A 193 4.27 9.02 -15.84
CA ILE A 193 5.01 10.26 -16.09
C ILE A 193 5.12 11.09 -14.79
N LYS A 194 6.11 11.98 -14.74
CA LYS A 194 6.40 12.80 -13.53
C LYS A 194 5.16 13.55 -13.00
N ALA A 195 4.32 14.06 -13.88
CA ALA A 195 3.09 14.77 -13.49
C ALA A 195 2.02 13.87 -12.83
N ASN A 196 2.09 12.56 -13.04
CA ASN A 196 1.15 11.57 -12.49
C ASN A 196 1.73 10.77 -11.33
N THR A 197 3.00 10.99 -10.99
CA THR A 197 3.65 10.38 -9.82
C THR A 197 2.98 10.93 -8.55
N ASP A 198 2.74 10.07 -7.56
CA ASP A 198 2.01 10.38 -6.31
C ASP A 198 0.55 10.85 -6.51
N ASN A 199 0.02 10.81 -7.73
CA ASN A 199 -1.38 11.09 -7.98
C ASN A 199 -2.21 9.80 -7.88
N ALA A 200 -2.98 9.68 -6.80
CA ALA A 200 -3.78 8.48 -6.52
C ALA A 200 -4.88 8.18 -7.56
N GLU A 201 -5.29 9.17 -8.36
CA GLU A 201 -6.26 8.99 -9.44
C GLU A 201 -5.62 8.59 -10.77
N ARG A 202 -4.28 8.65 -10.86
CA ARG A 202 -3.56 8.47 -12.13
C ARG A 202 -2.52 7.36 -12.08
N SER A 203 -2.05 6.97 -10.90
CA SER A 203 -1.00 5.97 -10.76
C SER A 203 -1.16 5.10 -9.53
N VAL A 204 -0.56 3.91 -9.57
CA VAL A 204 -0.48 2.94 -8.48
C VAL A 204 0.98 2.67 -8.18
N TRP A 205 1.37 2.69 -6.90
CA TRP A 205 2.69 2.27 -6.47
C TRP A 205 2.77 0.74 -6.44
N VAL A 206 3.63 0.17 -7.27
CA VAL A 206 3.86 -1.28 -7.35
C VAL A 206 5.23 -1.58 -6.74
N VAL A 207 5.21 -2.34 -5.64
CA VAL A 207 6.43 -2.82 -4.98
C VAL A 207 6.99 -3.98 -5.78
N SER A 208 8.21 -3.86 -6.28
CA SER A 208 8.87 -4.89 -7.10
C SER A 208 10.03 -5.60 -6.37
N GLY A 209 10.48 -5.04 -5.25
CA GLY A 209 11.55 -5.59 -4.40
C GLY A 209 11.05 -6.15 -3.08
N ASN A 210 11.94 -6.23 -2.10
CA ASN A 210 11.67 -6.75 -0.77
C ASN A 210 11.34 -5.67 0.26
N ALA A 211 11.55 -4.40 -0.07
CA ALA A 211 11.23 -3.27 0.80
C ALA A 211 10.07 -2.42 0.24
N PRO A 212 9.33 -1.70 1.08
CA PRO A 212 8.14 -0.94 0.64
C PRO A 212 8.47 0.19 -0.35
N HIS A 213 9.70 0.70 -0.33
CA HIS A 213 10.20 1.74 -1.22
C HIS A 213 10.84 1.20 -2.50
N ASP A 214 11.04 -0.12 -2.61
CA ASP A 214 11.56 -0.77 -3.80
C ASP A 214 10.45 -0.98 -4.82
N GLY A 215 10.11 0.05 -5.56
CA GLY A 215 9.00 -0.03 -6.49
C GLY A 215 8.98 1.12 -7.49
N ARG A 216 7.86 1.21 -8.21
CA ARG A 216 7.62 2.24 -9.20
C ARG A 216 6.15 2.61 -9.27
N TYR A 217 5.87 3.85 -9.67
CA TYR A 217 4.52 4.24 -10.04
C TYR A 217 4.18 3.73 -11.44
N VAL A 218 3.11 2.97 -11.53
CA VAL A 218 2.51 2.52 -12.80
C VAL A 218 1.36 3.47 -13.16
N GLY A 219 1.36 4.00 -14.38
CA GLY A 219 0.34 4.94 -14.85
C GLY A 219 -0.63 4.32 -15.85
N ASP A 220 -0.11 3.52 -16.78
CA ASP A 220 -0.91 2.98 -17.88
C ASP A 220 -0.68 1.49 -18.10
N LEU A 221 -1.67 0.86 -18.71
CA LEU A 221 -1.71 -0.54 -19.10
C LEU A 221 -2.01 -0.63 -20.60
N VAL A 222 -1.34 -1.56 -21.29
CA VAL A 222 -1.62 -1.95 -22.67
C VAL A 222 -1.63 -3.46 -22.77
N PHE A 223 -2.53 -4.02 -23.58
CA PHE A 223 -2.43 -5.41 -24.04
C PHE A 223 -1.92 -5.46 -25.47
N GLN A 224 -0.83 -6.20 -25.67
CA GLN A 224 -0.16 -6.39 -26.96
C GLN A 224 -0.19 -7.87 -27.35
N LYS A 225 -0.21 -8.18 -28.66
CA LYS A 225 -0.07 -9.57 -29.11
C LYS A 225 1.28 -10.14 -28.71
N GLU A 226 1.28 -11.38 -28.23
CA GLU A 226 2.52 -12.12 -27.99
C GLU A 226 3.36 -12.19 -29.26
N GLY A 227 4.66 -11.86 -29.16
CA GLY A 227 5.61 -11.98 -30.27
C GLY A 227 5.70 -10.79 -31.22
N LYS A 228 5.25 -9.61 -30.82
CA LYS A 228 5.56 -8.35 -31.54
C LYS A 228 6.48 -7.45 -30.73
#